data_4c37318f381f9345ce9388c8c9ff8ca5
#
_entry.id   4c37318f381f9345ce9388c8c9ff8ca5
#
_cell.length_a   1.000
_cell.length_b   1.000
_cell.length_c   1.000
_cell.angle_alpha   90.00
_cell.angle_beta   90.00
_cell.angle_gamma   90.00
#
_symmetry.space_group_name_H-M   'P 1'
#
loop_
_entity.id
_entity.type
_entity.pdbx_description
1 polymer ?
#
loop_
_entity_poly.entity_id
_entity_poly.type
_entity_poly.pdbx_seq_one_letter_code
_entity_poly.pdbx_strand_id
1 'polypeptide(L)'
;MKTVFIDWNLIPYAEAWQRQTEWFDNIVRAKVQGESYENRIVMCEHPHVYTLGRSGKENNMLLSDEQLKAIDATLYHIDRGGDITYHGPGQLVLSLIHI
;
A
#
# COMPACT_ATOMS: atom_id res chain seq x y z
N MET A 1 -22.59 8.02 -8.54
CA MET A 1 -21.14 7.92 -8.66
C MET A 1 -20.76 6.46 -8.86
N LYS A 2 -19.87 6.19 -9.78
CA LYS A 2 -19.47 4.84 -10.15
C LYS A 2 -18.35 4.34 -9.24
N THR A 3 -18.42 3.07 -8.85
CA THR A 3 -17.35 2.39 -8.11
C THR A 3 -16.80 1.25 -8.96
N VAL A 4 -15.49 1.23 -9.15
CA VAL A 4 -14.80 0.23 -9.95
C VAL A 4 -14.00 -0.69 -9.04
N PHE A 5 -14.10 -2.01 -9.28
CA PHE A 5 -13.31 -3.02 -8.58
C PHE A 5 -12.13 -3.42 -9.46
N ILE A 6 -10.94 -3.41 -8.89
CA ILE A 6 -9.71 -3.73 -9.61
C ILE A 6 -8.92 -4.76 -8.80
N ASP A 7 -8.39 -5.76 -9.48
CA ASP A 7 -7.52 -6.77 -8.88
C ASP A 7 -6.13 -6.64 -9.49
N TRP A 8 -5.15 -6.28 -8.69
CA TRP A 8 -3.75 -6.19 -9.12
C TRP A 8 -2.98 -7.48 -8.93
N ASN A 9 -3.61 -8.52 -8.37
CA ASN A 9 -2.95 -9.78 -8.07
C ASN A 9 -1.73 -9.58 -7.16
N LEU A 10 -0.62 -10.24 -7.44
CA LEU A 10 0.62 -10.06 -6.70
C LEU A 10 1.38 -8.87 -7.28
N ILE A 11 1.55 -7.82 -6.49
CA ILE A 11 2.18 -6.56 -6.93
C ILE A 11 3.18 -6.09 -5.88
N PRO A 12 4.40 -5.64 -6.30
CA PRO A 12 5.34 -5.02 -5.36
C PRO A 12 4.71 -3.85 -4.62
N TYR A 13 5.01 -3.72 -3.33
CA TYR A 13 4.41 -2.70 -2.47
C TYR A 13 4.65 -1.29 -3.00
N ALA A 14 5.88 -0.99 -3.42
CA ALA A 14 6.22 0.34 -3.95
C ALA A 14 5.43 0.71 -5.20
N GLU A 15 5.22 -0.26 -6.09
CA GLU A 15 4.41 -0.04 -7.31
C GLU A 15 2.95 0.20 -6.96
N ALA A 16 2.39 -0.58 -6.03
CA ALA A 16 1.02 -0.39 -5.57
C ALA A 16 0.83 0.99 -4.93
N TRP A 17 1.79 1.41 -4.11
CA TRP A 17 1.79 2.72 -3.47
C TRP A 17 1.79 3.84 -4.51
N GLN A 18 2.65 3.74 -5.52
CA GLN A 18 2.74 4.73 -6.59
C GLN A 18 1.42 4.84 -7.36
N ARG A 19 0.82 3.72 -7.74
CA ARG A 19 -0.46 3.70 -8.46
C ARG A 19 -1.59 4.31 -7.64
N GLN A 20 -1.66 3.97 -6.35
CA GLN A 20 -2.69 4.53 -5.46
C GLN A 20 -2.53 6.03 -5.30
N THR A 21 -1.31 6.52 -5.15
CA THR A 21 -1.02 7.94 -5.02
C THR A 21 -1.42 8.71 -6.27
N GLU A 22 -1.11 8.20 -7.45
CA GLU A 22 -1.50 8.83 -8.72
C GLU A 22 -3.02 8.90 -8.87
N TRP A 23 -3.72 7.82 -8.54
CA TRP A 23 -5.18 7.80 -8.64
C TRP A 23 -5.82 8.75 -7.64
N PHE A 24 -5.31 8.78 -6.42
CA PHE A 24 -5.80 9.71 -5.40
C PHE A 24 -5.62 11.17 -5.85
N ASP A 25 -4.44 11.52 -6.36
CA ASP A 25 -4.15 12.86 -6.85
C ASP A 25 -5.08 13.24 -8.02
N ASN A 26 -5.35 12.31 -8.93
CA ASN A 26 -6.28 12.53 -10.03
C ASN A 26 -7.70 12.78 -9.55
N ILE A 27 -8.16 12.05 -8.53
CA ILE A 27 -9.49 12.25 -7.95
C ILE A 27 -9.59 13.62 -7.27
N VAL A 28 -8.57 14.01 -6.51
CA VAL A 28 -8.52 15.34 -5.87
C VAL A 28 -8.61 16.44 -6.91
N ARG A 29 -7.84 16.31 -7.99
CA ARG A 29 -7.83 17.28 -9.08
C ARG A 29 -9.20 17.38 -9.76
N ALA A 30 -9.81 16.25 -10.07
CA ALA A 30 -11.13 16.21 -10.69
C ALA A 30 -12.19 16.86 -9.79
N LYS A 31 -12.15 16.58 -8.49
CA LYS A 31 -13.07 17.17 -7.53
C LYS A 31 -12.93 18.69 -7.45
N VAL A 32 -11.70 19.19 -7.42
CA VAL A 32 -11.44 20.64 -7.38
C VAL A 32 -11.95 21.33 -8.65
N GLN A 33 -11.82 20.67 -9.80
CA GLN A 33 -12.26 21.22 -11.09
C GLN A 33 -13.73 20.99 -11.40
N GLY A 34 -14.45 20.29 -10.52
CA GLY A 34 -15.85 19.96 -10.73
C GLY A 34 -16.09 18.89 -11.80
N GLU A 35 -15.08 18.11 -12.13
CA GLU A 35 -15.16 17.01 -13.08
C GLU A 35 -15.62 15.72 -12.42
N SER A 36 -16.16 14.81 -13.22
CA SER A 36 -16.55 13.49 -12.74
C SER A 36 -15.34 12.63 -12.40
N TYR A 37 -15.48 11.78 -11.39
CA TYR A 37 -14.45 10.81 -11.02
C TYR A 37 -15.09 9.52 -10.55
N GLU A 38 -14.29 8.46 -10.48
CA GLU A 38 -14.74 7.15 -10.02
C GLU A 38 -14.08 6.82 -8.69
N ASN A 39 -14.86 6.20 -7.78
CA ASN A 39 -14.27 5.54 -6.61
C ASN A 39 -13.70 4.20 -7.04
N ARG A 40 -12.60 3.79 -6.44
CA ARG A 40 -11.95 2.54 -6.76
C ARG A 40 -11.72 1.70 -5.53
N ILE A 41 -11.99 0.41 -5.67
CA ILE A 41 -11.66 -0.60 -4.66
C ILE A 41 -10.62 -1.51 -5.32
N VAL A 42 -9.45 -1.57 -4.72
CA VAL A 42 -8.33 -2.36 -5.24
C VAL A 42 -8.06 -3.52 -4.31
N MET A 43 -7.99 -4.72 -4.88
CA MET A 43 -7.56 -5.91 -4.18
C MET A 43 -6.19 -6.32 -4.69
N CYS A 44 -5.29 -6.66 -3.80
CA CYS A 44 -3.97 -7.13 -4.19
C CYS A 44 -3.33 -7.98 -3.08
N GLU A 45 -2.24 -8.64 -3.46
CA GLU A 45 -1.32 -9.26 -2.54
C GLU A 45 0.06 -8.64 -2.78
N HIS A 46 0.91 -8.67 -1.78
CA HIS A 46 2.29 -8.18 -1.91
C HIS A 46 3.28 -9.32 -1.72
N PRO A 47 4.45 -9.29 -2.38
CA PRO A 47 5.60 -10.07 -1.94
C PRO A 47 5.93 -9.71 -0.50
N HIS A 48 6.76 -10.52 0.16
CA HIS A 48 7.11 -10.26 1.57
C HIS A 48 7.55 -8.82 1.78
N VAL A 49 6.81 -8.08 2.60
CA VAL A 49 7.09 -6.67 2.88
C VAL A 49 6.71 -6.35 4.32
N TYR A 50 7.57 -5.57 4.97
CA TYR A 50 7.31 -5.00 6.28
C TYR A 50 7.15 -3.50 6.13
N THR A 51 6.16 -2.93 6.79
CA THR A 51 5.96 -1.49 6.82
C THR A 51 6.12 -0.99 8.25
N LEU A 52 6.94 0.05 8.43
CA LEU A 52 7.19 0.68 9.71
C LEU A 52 6.42 2.01 9.75
N GLY A 53 5.43 2.09 10.63
CA GLY A 53 4.61 3.29 10.79
C GLY A 53 5.30 4.37 11.61
N ARG A 54 4.58 5.48 11.84
CA ARG A 54 5.14 6.64 12.56
C ARG A 54 5.56 6.34 14.00
N SER A 55 4.88 5.41 14.67
CA SER A 55 5.22 4.99 16.03
C SER A 55 6.24 3.86 16.05
N GLY A 56 6.63 3.37 14.87
CA GLY A 56 7.50 2.21 14.76
C GLY A 56 8.95 2.57 14.99
N LYS A 57 9.67 1.61 15.56
CA LYS A 57 11.11 1.70 15.74
C LYS A 57 11.75 0.48 15.11
N GLU A 58 12.88 0.66 14.43
CA GLU A 58 13.61 -0.44 13.82
C GLU A 58 14.00 -1.50 14.85
N ASN A 59 14.19 -1.11 16.11
CA ASN A 59 14.47 -2.05 17.19
C ASN A 59 13.34 -3.07 17.43
N ASN A 60 12.12 -2.76 17.02
CA ASN A 60 10.99 -3.68 17.12
C ASN A 60 11.00 -4.72 15.99
N MET A 61 11.85 -4.53 14.99
CA MET A 61 12.02 -5.48 13.91
C MET A 61 12.86 -6.67 14.38
N LEU A 62 12.29 -7.86 14.34
CA LEU A 62 12.96 -9.07 14.82
C LEU A 62 13.95 -9.65 13.82
N LEU A 63 13.89 -9.22 12.56
CA LEU A 63 14.75 -9.71 11.51
C LEU A 63 15.80 -8.66 11.15
N SER A 64 17.04 -9.11 10.94
CA SER A 64 18.11 -8.25 10.45
C SER A 64 17.95 -8.01 8.94
N ASP A 65 18.71 -7.02 8.41
CA ASP A 65 18.72 -6.76 6.97
C ASP A 65 19.13 -7.99 6.17
N GLU A 66 20.09 -8.77 6.68
CA GLU A 66 20.53 -10.00 6.04
C GLU A 66 19.43 -11.06 6.00
N GLN A 67 18.67 -11.19 7.09
CA GLN A 67 17.55 -12.11 7.16
C GLN A 67 16.43 -11.69 6.22
N LEU A 68 16.15 -10.38 6.10
CA LEU A 68 15.17 -9.86 5.15
C LEU A 68 15.54 -10.19 3.72
N LYS A 69 16.81 -10.03 3.36
CA LYS A 69 17.30 -10.38 2.03
C LYS A 69 17.18 -11.87 1.75
N ALA A 70 17.45 -12.71 2.76
CA ALA A 70 17.38 -14.15 2.61
C ALA A 70 15.98 -14.66 2.27
N ILE A 71 14.94 -14.00 2.75
CA ILE A 71 13.54 -14.35 2.45
C ILE A 71 12.94 -13.44 1.36
N ASP A 72 13.75 -12.63 0.71
CA ASP A 72 13.34 -11.68 -0.33
C ASP A 72 12.25 -10.72 0.16
N ALA A 73 12.43 -10.21 1.37
CA ALA A 73 11.52 -9.24 1.98
C ALA A 73 12.10 -7.84 1.96
N THR A 74 11.22 -6.84 1.97
CA THR A 74 11.59 -5.43 1.93
C THR A 74 10.98 -4.71 3.14
N LEU A 75 11.69 -3.70 3.66
CA LEU A 75 11.18 -2.85 4.73
C LEU A 75 10.95 -1.44 4.19
N TYR A 76 9.77 -0.89 4.44
CA TYR A 76 9.42 0.48 4.10
C TYR A 76 9.03 1.27 5.34
N HIS A 77 9.48 2.51 5.42
CA HIS A 77 9.00 3.49 6.40
C HIS A 77 7.84 4.26 5.77
N ILE A 78 6.69 4.27 6.41
CA ILE A 78 5.49 4.90 5.86
C ILE A 78 4.82 5.81 6.89
N ASP A 79 4.05 6.79 6.40
CA ASP A 79 3.34 7.75 7.21
C ASP A 79 1.94 7.25 7.53
N ARG A 80 1.87 6.25 8.41
CA ARG A 80 0.61 5.77 8.98
C ARG A 80 0.77 5.60 10.49
N GLY A 81 -0.34 5.45 11.19
CA GLY A 81 -0.30 5.11 12.61
C GLY A 81 0.19 3.67 12.80
N GLY A 82 0.68 3.39 13.99
CA GLY A 82 1.12 2.06 14.38
C GLY A 82 2.61 1.83 14.25
N ASP A 83 3.03 0.61 14.53
CA ASP A 83 4.42 0.18 14.58
C ASP A 83 4.76 -0.61 13.32
N ILE A 84 5.05 -1.90 13.43
CA ILE A 84 5.42 -2.76 12.32
C ILE A 84 4.23 -3.57 11.85
N THR A 85 4.06 -3.67 10.53
CA THR A 85 3.07 -4.54 9.91
C THR A 85 3.74 -5.37 8.82
N TYR A 86 3.36 -6.63 8.73
CA TYR A 86 3.82 -7.54 7.69
C TYR A 86 2.71 -7.81 6.68
N HIS A 87 3.07 -7.82 5.39
CA HIS A 87 2.23 -8.31 4.30
C HIS A 87 3.02 -9.35 3.49
N GLY A 88 2.35 -10.38 3.03
CA GLY A 88 2.98 -11.39 2.22
C GLY A 88 1.99 -12.15 1.34
N PRO A 89 2.48 -13.06 0.49
CA PRO A 89 1.62 -13.90 -0.33
C PRO A 89 0.59 -14.64 0.53
N GLY A 90 -0.66 -14.70 0.04
CA GLY A 90 -1.77 -15.27 0.78
C GLY A 90 -2.54 -14.28 1.64
N GLN A 91 -2.01 -13.08 1.88
CA GLN A 91 -2.71 -12.01 2.58
C GLN A 91 -3.35 -11.07 1.57
N LEU A 92 -4.67 -10.97 1.62
CA LEU A 92 -5.41 -10.06 0.76
C LEU A 92 -5.36 -8.64 1.35
N VAL A 93 -4.92 -7.68 0.54
CA VAL A 93 -4.95 -6.26 0.88
C VAL A 93 -6.07 -5.59 0.10
N LEU A 94 -6.92 -4.86 0.81
CA LEU A 94 -8.03 -4.14 0.22
C LEU A 94 -7.84 -2.65 0.45
N SER A 95 -7.80 -1.88 -0.63
CA SER A 95 -7.64 -0.43 -0.58
C SER A 95 -8.85 0.28 -1.17
N LEU A 96 -9.31 1.32 -0.49
CA LEU A 96 -10.36 2.20 -0.96
C LEU A 96 -9.74 3.50 -1.41
N ILE A 97 -9.96 3.85 -2.69
CA ILE A 97 -9.47 5.11 -3.26
C ILE A 97 -10.68 5.98 -3.57
N HIS A 98 -10.96 6.89 -2.66
CA HIS A 98 -12.12 7.78 -2.74
C HIS A 98 -11.86 9.06 -1.96
N ILE A 99 -12.73 10.01 -2.14
CA ILE A 99 -12.77 11.25 -1.36
C ILE A 99 -14.17 11.47 -0.81
#